data_4529493ceba71b516100070eda07136c
#
_entry.id   4529493ceba71b516100070eda07136c
#
_cell.length_a   1.000
_cell.length_b   1.000
_cell.length_c   1.000
_cell.angle_alpha   90.00
_cell.angle_beta   90.00
_cell.angle_gamma   90.00
#
_symmetry.space_group_name_H-M   'P 1'
#
loop_
_entity.id
_entity.type
_entity.pdbx_description
1 polymer ?
#
loop_
_entity_poly.entity_id
_entity_poly.type
_entity_poly.pdbx_seq_one_letter_code
_entity_poly.pdbx_strand_id
1 'polypeptide(L)'
;VSEKDSGIYDGMNKGIEHASGEYLYFLNSGDCLIKDVLRHIPFDGTQYIYGNIKIIPTNEDPWIWKYPDRFDTFFLANSKGWISQQACFIHHSLFIEQKYDTNYKIISDWIHAIHSIILKGCSYKHIPTTIVEYDGGGASSNYEKTWEERNKWIEQNINKTFFKSFLELEAFRETGLGNLVPLLN
;
A
#
# COMPACT_ATOMS: atom_id res chain seq x y z
N VAL A 1 -11.26 -20.90 7.87
CA VAL A 1 -11.64 -21.39 6.53
C VAL A 1 -10.37 -21.80 5.81
N SER A 2 -10.35 -22.95 5.19
CA SER A 2 -9.25 -23.42 4.34
C SER A 2 -9.86 -23.97 3.07
N GLU A 3 -9.59 -23.35 1.95
CA GLU A 3 -10.08 -23.75 0.64
C GLU A 3 -9.07 -23.37 -0.46
N LYS A 4 -9.22 -23.96 -1.63
CA LYS A 4 -8.34 -23.69 -2.77
C LYS A 4 -8.61 -22.27 -3.30
N ASP A 5 -7.56 -21.50 -3.54
CA ASP A 5 -7.60 -20.19 -4.21
C ASP A 5 -6.87 -20.21 -5.55
N SER A 6 -7.04 -19.15 -6.33
CA SER A 6 -6.39 -18.91 -7.62
C SER A 6 -5.27 -17.87 -7.54
N GLY A 7 -4.85 -17.50 -6.34
CA GLY A 7 -3.78 -16.55 -6.05
C GLY A 7 -4.05 -15.73 -4.80
N ILE A 8 -3.04 -15.00 -4.35
CA ILE A 8 -3.05 -14.29 -3.06
C ILE A 8 -4.28 -13.38 -2.89
N TYR A 9 -4.65 -12.62 -3.91
CA TYR A 9 -5.80 -11.71 -3.83
C TYR A 9 -7.16 -12.41 -3.89
N ASP A 10 -7.25 -13.59 -4.51
CA ASP A 10 -8.44 -14.43 -4.42
C ASP A 10 -8.63 -14.94 -2.99
N GLY A 11 -7.55 -15.44 -2.38
CA GLY A 11 -7.57 -15.87 -0.98
C GLY A 11 -7.92 -14.71 -0.03
N MET A 12 -7.36 -13.51 -0.25
CA MET A 12 -7.68 -12.31 0.53
C MET A 12 -9.15 -11.90 0.36
N ASN A 13 -9.68 -11.93 -0.87
CA ASN A 13 -11.08 -11.59 -1.14
C ASN A 13 -12.05 -12.55 -0.45
N LYS A 14 -11.74 -13.85 -0.41
CA LYS A 14 -12.51 -14.82 0.38
C LYS A 14 -12.42 -14.51 1.87
N GLY A 15 -11.24 -14.13 2.37
CA GLY A 15 -11.06 -13.69 3.74
C GLY A 15 -11.93 -12.47 4.08
N ILE A 16 -12.03 -11.49 3.18
CA ILE A 16 -12.89 -10.32 3.31
C ILE A 16 -14.36 -10.73 3.44
N GLU A 17 -14.83 -11.69 2.65
CA GLU A 17 -16.22 -12.19 2.69
C GLU A 17 -16.59 -12.85 4.03
N HIS A 18 -15.62 -13.46 4.69
CA HIS A 18 -15.82 -14.11 5.98
C HIS A 18 -15.56 -13.20 7.19
N ALA A 19 -14.91 -12.06 6.98
CA ALA A 19 -14.57 -11.15 8.05
C ALA A 19 -15.80 -10.35 8.51
N SER A 20 -15.95 -10.20 9.83
CA SER A 20 -17.00 -9.39 10.45
C SER A 20 -16.43 -8.21 11.25
N GLY A 21 -15.12 -8.04 11.26
CA GLY A 21 -14.43 -6.94 11.95
C GLY A 21 -14.66 -5.61 11.25
N GLU A 22 -14.64 -4.52 12.02
CA GLU A 22 -14.69 -3.16 11.49
C GLU A 22 -13.48 -2.81 10.66
N TYR A 23 -12.30 -3.25 11.10
CA TYR A 23 -11.04 -3.12 10.37
C TYR A 23 -10.50 -4.48 9.96
N LEU A 24 -9.99 -4.57 8.74
CA LEU A 24 -9.33 -5.74 8.22
C LEU A 24 -7.82 -5.52 8.18
N TYR A 25 -7.09 -6.55 8.56
CA TYR A 25 -5.64 -6.59 8.54
C TYR A 25 -5.16 -7.87 7.86
N PHE A 26 -4.25 -7.73 6.91
CA PHE A 26 -3.71 -8.86 6.15
C PHE A 26 -2.27 -9.11 6.55
N LEU A 27 -2.03 -10.23 7.18
CA LEU A 27 -0.70 -10.69 7.59
C LEU A 27 -0.30 -11.88 6.71
N ASN A 28 0.76 -11.70 5.93
CA ASN A 28 1.26 -12.77 5.07
C ASN A 28 2.10 -13.77 5.87
N SER A 29 2.25 -14.98 5.31
CA SER A 29 3.14 -15.99 5.88
C SER A 29 4.58 -15.49 5.91
N GLY A 30 5.25 -15.64 7.04
CA GLY A 30 6.61 -15.14 7.28
C GLY A 30 6.65 -13.79 7.99
N ASP A 31 5.61 -12.97 7.88
CA ASP A 31 5.54 -11.68 8.56
C ASP A 31 5.04 -11.83 10.00
N CYS A 32 5.47 -10.95 10.90
CA CYS A 32 5.06 -10.93 12.30
C CYS A 32 4.61 -9.55 12.75
N LEU A 33 3.41 -9.46 13.34
CA LEU A 33 2.97 -8.24 14.02
C LEU A 33 3.92 -7.88 15.18
N ILE A 34 4.25 -6.60 15.31
CA ILE A 34 4.97 -6.11 16.47
C ILE A 34 4.12 -6.36 17.72
N LYS A 35 4.76 -6.90 18.77
CA LYS A 35 4.11 -7.21 20.04
C LYS A 35 3.33 -5.99 20.56
N ASP A 36 2.10 -6.23 21.00
CA ASP A 36 1.19 -5.23 21.58
C ASP A 36 0.84 -4.03 20.67
N VAL A 37 1.22 -4.06 19.39
CA VAL A 37 1.01 -2.92 18.47
C VAL A 37 -0.45 -2.50 18.34
N LEU A 38 -1.39 -3.44 18.38
CA LEU A 38 -2.82 -3.16 18.26
C LEU A 38 -3.37 -2.18 19.31
N ARG A 39 -2.72 -2.09 20.49
CA ARG A 39 -3.09 -1.13 21.53
C ARG A 39 -2.75 0.32 21.18
N HIS A 40 -1.89 0.50 20.18
CA HIS A 40 -1.41 1.82 19.74
C HIS A 40 -2.07 2.28 18.43
N ILE A 41 -2.94 1.46 17.85
CA ILE A 41 -3.68 1.83 16.63
C ILE A 41 -4.92 2.64 17.03
N PRO A 42 -5.06 3.86 16.54
CA PRO A 42 -6.25 4.68 16.80
C PRO A 42 -7.41 4.22 15.91
N PHE A 43 -8.15 3.22 16.33
CA PHE A 43 -9.37 2.77 15.64
C PHE A 43 -10.51 3.78 15.88
N ASP A 44 -10.38 4.97 15.25
CA ASP A 44 -11.21 6.16 15.46
C ASP A 44 -12.20 6.42 14.31
N GLY A 45 -12.43 5.43 13.46
CA GLY A 45 -13.26 5.54 12.26
C GLY A 45 -12.48 6.04 11.03
N THR A 46 -11.19 6.33 11.14
CA THR A 46 -10.33 6.61 9.98
C THR A 46 -10.30 5.38 9.06
N GLN A 47 -10.66 5.55 7.78
CA GLN A 47 -10.89 4.41 6.90
C GLN A 47 -9.62 3.68 6.46
N TYR A 48 -8.47 4.36 6.41
CA TYR A 48 -7.20 3.77 6.01
C TYR A 48 -6.10 4.21 6.98
N ILE A 49 -5.71 3.34 7.91
CA ILE A 49 -4.65 3.62 8.89
C ILE A 49 -3.41 2.85 8.48
N TYR A 50 -2.27 3.50 8.39
CA TYR A 50 -1.01 2.84 8.07
C TYR A 50 0.13 3.30 8.97
N GLY A 51 1.10 2.43 9.18
CA GLY A 51 2.29 2.73 9.96
C GLY A 51 3.56 2.23 9.27
N ASN A 52 4.66 2.25 9.97
CA ASN A 52 5.97 1.85 9.47
C ASN A 52 6.14 0.33 9.45
N ILE A 53 7.11 -0.15 8.68
CA ILE A 53 7.50 -1.57 8.67
C ILE A 53 8.96 -1.72 9.10
N LYS A 54 9.27 -2.84 9.74
CA LYS A 54 10.64 -3.29 9.99
C LYS A 54 10.97 -4.40 9.01
N ILE A 55 11.89 -4.12 8.12
CA ILE A 55 12.34 -5.10 7.12
C ILE A 55 13.40 -5.99 7.74
N ILE A 56 13.21 -7.30 7.62
CA ILE A 56 14.13 -8.34 8.10
C ILE A 56 14.75 -9.03 6.88
N PRO A 57 15.87 -8.55 6.34
CA PRO A 57 16.52 -9.19 5.21
C PRO A 57 17.32 -10.41 5.66
N THR A 58 17.57 -11.34 4.74
CA THR A 58 18.30 -12.58 5.03
C THR A 58 19.78 -12.36 5.35
N ASN A 59 20.41 -11.34 4.75
CA ASN A 59 21.89 -11.16 4.81
C ASN A 59 22.32 -9.74 5.22
N GLU A 60 21.43 -8.93 5.72
CA GLU A 60 21.72 -7.54 6.12
C GLU A 60 21.09 -7.27 7.49
N ASP A 61 21.50 -6.18 8.14
CA ASP A 61 20.88 -5.76 9.40
C ASP A 61 19.45 -5.26 9.15
N PRO A 62 18.50 -5.59 10.04
CA PRO A 62 17.14 -5.09 9.96
C PRO A 62 17.08 -3.57 10.02
N TRP A 63 16.18 -2.96 9.19
CA TRP A 63 15.95 -1.52 9.24
C TRP A 63 14.46 -1.19 9.24
N ILE A 64 14.13 0.05 9.69
CA ILE A 64 12.77 0.55 9.68
C ILE A 64 12.56 1.40 8.42
N TRP A 65 11.61 0.99 7.58
CA TRP A 65 11.09 1.80 6.50
C TRP A 65 9.96 2.68 7.04
N LYS A 66 10.20 4.00 7.02
CA LYS A 66 9.23 5.00 7.48
C LYS A 66 8.45 5.54 6.30
N TYR A 67 7.14 5.49 6.39
CA TYR A 67 6.26 6.09 5.40
C TYR A 67 6.00 7.56 5.70
N PRO A 68 5.67 8.39 4.68
CA PRO A 68 5.32 9.78 4.90
C PRO A 68 3.94 9.93 5.53
N ASP A 69 3.72 11.07 6.19
CA ASP A 69 2.43 11.41 6.79
C ASP A 69 1.35 11.75 5.73
N ARG A 70 1.78 12.11 4.53
CA ARG A 70 0.89 12.45 3.41
C ARG A 70 1.00 11.41 2.31
N PHE A 71 -0.17 10.95 1.92
CA PHE A 71 -0.36 10.03 0.82
C PHE A 71 -0.89 10.84 -0.37
N ASP A 72 -0.02 11.28 -1.24
CA ASP A 72 -0.39 12.02 -2.43
C ASP A 72 -0.17 11.20 -3.70
N THR A 73 -0.71 11.70 -4.82
CA THR A 73 -0.56 11.06 -6.13
C THR A 73 0.90 10.89 -6.52
N PHE A 74 1.76 11.78 -6.06
CA PHE A 74 3.19 11.72 -6.32
C PHE A 74 3.85 10.55 -5.60
N PHE A 75 3.51 10.34 -4.33
CA PHE A 75 4.01 9.19 -3.56
C PHE A 75 3.62 7.87 -4.23
N LEU A 76 2.38 7.78 -4.74
CA LEU A 76 1.87 6.55 -5.34
C LEU A 76 2.45 6.24 -6.72
N ALA A 77 2.79 7.25 -7.49
CA ALA A 77 3.34 7.05 -8.82
C ALA A 77 4.86 6.88 -8.82
N ASN A 78 5.53 7.30 -7.74
CA ASN A 78 6.96 7.10 -7.58
C ASN A 78 7.30 5.60 -7.41
N SER A 79 8.46 5.18 -7.91
CA SER A 79 9.00 3.83 -7.72
C SER A 79 9.11 3.39 -6.26
N LYS A 80 9.27 4.36 -5.36
CA LYS A 80 9.32 4.16 -3.91
C LYS A 80 7.96 4.33 -3.22
N GLY A 81 6.91 4.69 -3.98
CA GLY A 81 5.57 4.97 -3.48
C GLY A 81 4.74 3.71 -3.27
N TRP A 82 5.18 2.86 -2.39
CA TRP A 82 4.46 1.65 -1.99
C TRP A 82 4.20 1.67 -0.48
N ILE A 83 2.96 1.47 -0.07
CA ILE A 83 2.67 1.12 1.32
C ILE A 83 2.45 -0.39 1.35
N SER A 84 3.26 -1.08 2.11
CA SER A 84 3.04 -2.51 2.34
C SER A 84 1.67 -2.74 2.96
N GLN A 85 0.90 -3.63 2.38
CA GLN A 85 -0.42 -4.00 2.89
C GLN A 85 -0.36 -4.43 4.35
N GLN A 86 0.71 -5.11 4.74
CA GLN A 86 0.96 -5.56 6.11
C GLN A 86 1.19 -4.40 7.11
N ALA A 87 1.34 -3.17 6.61
CA ALA A 87 1.40 -1.97 7.45
C ALA A 87 0.05 -1.27 7.58
N CYS A 88 -1.04 -1.84 7.03
CA CYS A 88 -2.32 -1.17 6.87
C CYS A 88 -3.44 -1.84 7.64
N PHE A 89 -4.23 -1.04 8.37
CA PHE A 89 -5.55 -1.40 8.88
C PHE A 89 -6.59 -0.69 8.02
N ILE A 90 -7.41 -1.46 7.33
CA ILE A 90 -8.34 -0.96 6.32
C ILE A 90 -9.76 -1.18 6.81
N HIS A 91 -10.55 -0.11 6.87
CA HIS A 91 -11.94 -0.20 7.28
C HIS A 91 -12.75 -1.04 6.30
N HIS A 92 -13.58 -1.94 6.81
CA HIS A 92 -14.32 -2.93 6.01
C HIS A 92 -15.17 -2.28 4.91
N SER A 93 -15.71 -1.08 5.14
CA SER A 93 -16.51 -0.37 4.15
C SER A 93 -15.83 -0.16 2.80
N LEU A 94 -14.49 0.00 2.78
CA LEU A 94 -13.75 0.17 1.53
C LEU A 94 -13.76 -1.09 0.66
N PHE A 95 -13.85 -2.27 1.27
CA PHE A 95 -13.95 -3.53 0.54
C PHE A 95 -15.37 -3.87 0.06
N ILE A 96 -16.40 -3.23 0.64
CA ILE A 96 -17.76 -3.30 0.10
C ILE A 96 -17.83 -2.60 -1.25
N GLU A 97 -17.11 -1.48 -1.40
CA GLU A 97 -17.06 -0.73 -2.66
C GLU A 97 -16.16 -1.41 -3.70
N GLN A 98 -15.00 -1.89 -3.28
CA GLN A 98 -14.03 -2.52 -4.19
C GLN A 98 -13.18 -3.55 -3.46
N LYS A 99 -13.27 -4.80 -3.86
CA LYS A 99 -12.34 -5.86 -3.47
C LYS A 99 -11.04 -5.78 -4.28
N TYR A 100 -10.08 -6.63 -3.95
CA TYR A 100 -8.85 -6.77 -4.74
C TYR A 100 -9.14 -7.30 -6.14
N ASP A 101 -8.51 -6.69 -7.15
CA ASP A 101 -8.61 -7.14 -8.54
C ASP A 101 -7.68 -8.36 -8.76
N THR A 102 -8.27 -9.53 -8.97
CA THR A 102 -7.54 -10.79 -9.15
C THR A 102 -6.85 -10.92 -10.52
N ASN A 103 -7.05 -9.99 -11.44
CA ASN A 103 -6.31 -9.91 -12.69
C ASN A 103 -4.85 -9.50 -12.49
N TYR A 104 -4.54 -8.82 -11.39
CA TYR A 104 -3.18 -8.44 -10.97
C TYR A 104 -2.68 -9.42 -9.92
N LYS A 105 -1.40 -9.82 -10.04
CA LYS A 105 -0.83 -10.83 -9.14
C LYS A 105 0.00 -10.23 -8.01
N ILE A 106 0.47 -8.98 -8.19
CA ILE A 106 1.41 -8.35 -7.27
C ILE A 106 0.91 -7.00 -6.73
N ILE A 107 0.13 -6.23 -7.51
CA ILE A 107 -0.16 -4.82 -7.23
C ILE A 107 -1.60 -4.51 -6.83
N SER A 108 -2.46 -5.49 -6.62
CA SER A 108 -3.88 -5.21 -6.38
C SER A 108 -4.15 -4.46 -5.07
N ASP A 109 -3.31 -4.63 -4.07
CA ASP A 109 -3.29 -3.84 -2.83
C ASP A 109 -2.94 -2.37 -3.09
N TRP A 110 -1.95 -2.10 -3.95
CA TRP A 110 -1.60 -0.77 -4.41
C TRP A 110 -2.74 -0.11 -5.21
N ILE A 111 -3.40 -0.87 -6.11
CA ILE A 111 -4.57 -0.40 -6.85
C ILE A 111 -5.70 -0.02 -5.88
N HIS A 112 -5.97 -0.86 -4.88
CA HIS A 112 -6.99 -0.60 -3.87
C HIS A 112 -6.69 0.67 -3.06
N ALA A 113 -5.42 0.89 -2.68
CA ALA A 113 -5.00 2.10 -1.99
C ALA A 113 -5.19 3.35 -2.85
N ILE A 114 -4.79 3.33 -4.13
CA ILE A 114 -5.03 4.43 -5.07
C ILE A 114 -6.52 4.72 -5.20
N HIS A 115 -7.31 3.69 -5.44
CA HIS A 115 -8.75 3.85 -5.60
C HIS A 115 -9.38 4.46 -4.36
N SER A 116 -9.07 3.94 -3.18
CA SER A 116 -9.67 4.39 -1.92
C SER A 116 -9.21 5.79 -1.53
N ILE A 117 -7.89 6.04 -1.53
CA ILE A 117 -7.33 7.29 -0.98
C ILE A 117 -7.38 8.41 -2.02
N ILE A 118 -6.92 8.15 -3.26
CA ILE A 118 -6.76 9.19 -4.27
C ILE A 118 -8.05 9.44 -5.05
N LEU A 119 -8.71 8.38 -5.52
CA LEU A 119 -9.86 8.55 -6.40
C LEU A 119 -11.15 8.77 -5.61
N LYS A 120 -11.31 8.14 -4.46
CA LYS A 120 -12.52 8.26 -3.61
C LYS A 120 -12.34 9.24 -2.46
N GLY A 121 -11.11 9.61 -2.10
CA GLY A 121 -10.85 10.56 -1.02
C GLY A 121 -11.24 10.04 0.35
N CYS A 122 -11.06 8.73 0.62
CA CYS A 122 -11.32 8.18 1.94
C CYS A 122 -10.42 8.83 3.00
N SER A 123 -10.88 8.86 4.24
CA SER A 123 -10.04 9.35 5.34
C SER A 123 -8.86 8.41 5.56
N TYR A 124 -7.66 8.96 5.70
CA TYR A 124 -6.47 8.17 5.98
C TYR A 124 -5.58 8.83 7.05
N LYS A 125 -4.78 8.02 7.72
CA LYS A 125 -3.88 8.47 8.78
C LYS A 125 -2.60 7.62 8.80
N HIS A 126 -1.44 8.30 8.78
CA HIS A 126 -0.18 7.68 9.15
C HIS A 126 -0.01 7.71 10.66
N ILE A 127 0.49 6.61 11.23
CA ILE A 127 0.94 6.55 12.61
C ILE A 127 2.44 6.26 12.64
N PRO A 128 3.25 6.99 13.42
CA PRO A 128 4.70 6.82 13.46
C PRO A 128 5.13 5.57 14.25
N THR A 129 4.33 4.51 14.16
CA THR A 129 4.51 3.24 14.85
C THR A 129 4.91 2.16 13.86
N THR A 130 5.89 1.34 14.20
CA THR A 130 6.22 0.15 13.42
C THR A 130 5.17 -0.92 13.70
N ILE A 131 4.48 -1.39 12.65
CA ILE A 131 3.35 -2.32 12.76
C ILE A 131 3.80 -3.77 12.63
N VAL A 132 4.71 -4.05 11.72
CA VAL A 132 5.03 -5.41 11.29
C VAL A 132 6.54 -5.59 11.09
N GLU A 133 7.05 -6.77 11.41
CA GLU A 133 8.31 -7.30 10.90
C GLU A 133 8.01 -8.00 9.58
N TYR A 134 8.59 -7.50 8.50
CA TYR A 134 8.37 -7.93 7.13
C TYR A 134 9.53 -8.79 6.64
N ASP A 135 9.23 -10.03 6.26
CA ASP A 135 10.19 -10.94 5.63
C ASP A 135 10.33 -10.61 4.14
N GLY A 136 11.36 -9.87 3.75
CA GLY A 136 11.58 -9.32 2.41
C GLY A 136 11.55 -10.29 1.22
N GLY A 137 11.19 -11.58 1.41
CA GLY A 137 11.19 -12.63 0.38
C GLY A 137 9.90 -12.82 -0.42
N GLY A 138 8.91 -11.94 -0.28
CA GLY A 138 7.59 -12.09 -0.90
C GLY A 138 7.55 -11.86 -2.43
N ALA A 139 6.37 -12.08 -3.04
CA ALA A 139 6.13 -11.91 -4.48
C ALA A 139 6.48 -10.52 -5.01
N SER A 140 6.32 -9.47 -4.18
CA SER A 140 6.67 -8.09 -4.49
C SER A 140 8.18 -7.80 -4.55
N SER A 141 9.03 -8.74 -4.14
CA SER A 141 10.50 -8.63 -4.30
C SER A 141 10.94 -8.75 -5.76
N ASN A 142 10.09 -9.23 -6.66
CA ASN A 142 10.34 -9.20 -8.10
C ASN A 142 9.97 -7.83 -8.67
N TYR A 143 10.89 -6.89 -8.59
CA TYR A 143 10.69 -5.50 -9.02
C TYR A 143 10.27 -5.37 -10.49
N GLU A 144 10.84 -6.19 -11.40
CA GLU A 144 10.54 -6.12 -12.83
C GLU A 144 9.06 -6.41 -13.09
N LYS A 145 8.54 -7.53 -12.58
CA LYS A 145 7.13 -7.90 -12.72
C LYS A 145 6.19 -6.89 -12.03
N THR A 146 6.60 -6.37 -10.89
CA THR A 146 5.83 -5.35 -10.17
C THR A 146 5.68 -4.09 -11.03
N TRP A 147 6.77 -3.66 -11.67
CA TRP A 147 6.76 -2.52 -12.57
C TRP A 147 5.94 -2.76 -13.84
N GLU A 148 6.04 -3.93 -14.44
CA GLU A 148 5.22 -4.30 -15.59
C GLU A 148 3.72 -4.21 -15.28
N GLU A 149 3.28 -4.78 -14.17
CA GLU A 149 1.87 -4.72 -13.76
C GLU A 149 1.43 -3.26 -13.48
N ARG A 150 2.26 -2.46 -12.77
CA ARG A 150 1.96 -1.06 -12.47
C ARG A 150 1.83 -0.22 -13.73
N ASN A 151 2.81 -0.29 -14.63
CA ASN A 151 2.79 0.47 -15.87
C ASN A 151 1.57 0.11 -16.70
N LYS A 152 1.25 -1.18 -16.83
CA LYS A 152 0.05 -1.63 -17.51
C LYS A 152 -1.22 -1.03 -16.91
N TRP A 153 -1.34 -1.04 -15.58
CA TRP A 153 -2.49 -0.45 -14.90
C TRP A 153 -2.58 1.06 -15.12
N ILE A 154 -1.47 1.78 -15.00
CA ILE A 154 -1.38 3.22 -15.20
C ILE A 154 -1.80 3.59 -16.62
N GLU A 155 -1.26 2.88 -17.65
CA GLU A 155 -1.60 3.12 -19.05
C GLU A 155 -3.10 2.93 -19.36
N GLN A 156 -3.74 2.00 -18.66
CA GLN A 156 -5.16 1.68 -18.85
C GLN A 156 -6.10 2.62 -18.10
N ASN A 157 -5.68 3.15 -16.96
CA ASN A 157 -6.56 3.83 -16.01
C ASN A 157 -6.25 5.32 -15.83
N ILE A 158 -5.07 5.80 -16.23
CA ILE A 158 -4.66 7.18 -16.06
C ILE A 158 -4.50 7.87 -17.43
N ASN A 159 -5.02 9.10 -17.53
CA ASN A 159 -4.86 9.90 -18.72
C ASN A 159 -3.37 10.11 -19.07
N LYS A 160 -2.96 9.78 -20.30
CA LYS A 160 -1.55 9.83 -20.73
C LYS A 160 -0.90 11.21 -20.57
N THR A 161 -1.64 12.29 -20.83
CA THR A 161 -1.13 13.65 -20.68
C THR A 161 -0.87 13.96 -19.20
N PHE A 162 -1.81 13.60 -18.34
CA PHE A 162 -1.65 13.77 -16.89
C PHE A 162 -0.45 12.98 -16.37
N PHE A 163 -0.32 11.72 -16.79
CA PHE A 163 0.79 10.86 -16.38
C PHE A 163 2.15 11.37 -16.86
N LYS A 164 2.24 11.90 -18.09
CA LYS A 164 3.46 12.50 -18.61
C LYS A 164 3.89 13.72 -17.78
N SER A 165 2.98 14.65 -17.53
CA SER A 165 3.25 15.83 -16.67
C SER A 165 3.68 15.43 -15.27
N PHE A 166 3.13 14.32 -14.78
CA PHE A 166 3.48 13.75 -13.48
C PHE A 166 4.92 13.23 -13.47
N LEU A 167 5.37 12.48 -14.48
CA LEU A 167 6.75 12.00 -14.61
C LEU A 167 7.75 13.17 -14.75
N GLU A 168 7.37 14.23 -15.46
CA GLU A 168 8.19 15.44 -15.58
C GLU A 168 8.38 16.13 -14.20
N LEU A 169 7.33 16.19 -13.37
CA LEU A 169 7.42 16.69 -12.01
C LEU A 169 8.27 15.80 -11.10
N GLU A 170 8.19 14.49 -11.26
CA GLU A 170 9.03 13.53 -10.54
C GLU A 170 10.52 13.75 -10.86
N ALA A 171 10.85 13.79 -12.14
CA ALA A 171 12.22 14.08 -12.58
C ALA A 171 12.74 15.42 -12.05
N PHE A 172 11.90 16.46 -12.03
CA PHE A 172 12.25 17.77 -11.48
C PHE A 172 12.54 17.72 -9.97
N ARG A 173 11.74 16.97 -9.19
CA ARG A 173 12.00 16.78 -7.75
C ARG A 173 13.29 16.02 -7.45
N GLU A 174 13.66 15.05 -8.27
CA GLU A 174 14.92 14.30 -8.12
C GLU A 174 16.15 15.16 -8.34
N THR A 175 16.07 16.28 -9.07
CA THR A 175 17.17 17.24 -9.24
C THR A 175 17.48 18.05 -7.97
N GLY A 176 16.72 17.88 -6.88
CA GLY A 176 16.85 18.66 -5.63
C GLY A 176 16.23 20.06 -5.71
N LEU A 177 15.86 20.55 -6.89
CA LEU A 177 15.19 21.84 -7.08
C LEU A 177 13.70 21.78 -6.71
N GLY A 178 13.12 20.60 -6.69
CA GLY A 178 11.73 20.38 -6.30
C GLY A 178 11.37 20.84 -4.88
N ASN A 179 12.35 20.93 -3.99
CA ASN A 179 12.16 21.46 -2.64
C ASN A 179 11.93 22.98 -2.59
N LEU A 180 12.15 23.67 -3.71
CA LEU A 180 11.93 25.13 -3.84
C LEU A 180 10.50 25.47 -4.31
N VAL A 181 9.72 24.49 -4.74
CA VAL A 181 8.32 24.68 -5.11
C VAL A 181 7.48 24.67 -3.83
N PRO A 182 6.86 25.80 -3.41
CA PRO A 182 5.95 25.78 -2.29
C PRO A 182 4.86 24.76 -2.58
N LEU A 183 4.62 23.85 -1.65
CA LEU A 183 3.44 23.01 -1.69
C LEU A 183 2.23 23.94 -1.70
N LEU A 184 1.50 23.97 -2.80
CA LEU A 184 0.20 24.62 -2.84
C LEU A 184 -0.67 23.92 -1.80
N ASN A 185 -0.93 24.63 -0.72
CA ASN A 185 -1.85 24.21 0.35
C ASN A 185 -3.28 24.17 -0.17
#